data_da7d3e90f57529b431a706fa459c26cb
#
_entry.id   da7d3e90f57529b431a706fa459c26cb
#
_cell.length_a   1.000
_cell.length_b   1.000
_cell.length_c   1.000
_cell.angle_alpha   90.00
_cell.angle_beta   90.00
_cell.angle_gamma   90.00
#
_symmetry.space_group_name_H-M   'P 1'
#
loop_
_entity.id
_entity.type
_entity.pdbx_description
1 polymer ?
#
loop_
_entity_poly.entity_id
_entity_poly.type
_entity_poly.pdbx_seq_one_letter_code
_entity_poly.pdbx_strand_id
1 'polypeptide(L)'
;MPRCYRAPPRAIPLRTLSWVLCTLTMLLLSPAPRAALQEGTNFVTLVPPQPTGQRGKIEVIEFFSYGCPHCAHFYPMLSAWLAKLPPDVVFRRVPVGFGRDAWVNLQRAYYSLEYTGDLTRLDGPLFHAIHEERKPLFDESSIADWVGRNGGNADKFALAYTSFGINNQTFQADKMAEDFRIAGVPAMAIDGRYVAMVPQEEETQGLRDLLATTDELIARVRTDRAAAKAPSAAPAPQPAAK
;
A
#
# COMPACT_ATOMS: atom_id res chain seq x y z
N MET A 1 20.26 -85.27 -3.01
CA MET A 1 20.08 -83.98 -3.70
C MET A 1 18.97 -83.22 -2.96
N PRO A 2 19.23 -82.17 -2.23
CA PRO A 2 18.18 -81.43 -1.52
C PRO A 2 17.52 -80.39 -2.45
N ARG A 3 16.19 -80.40 -2.53
CA ARG A 3 15.39 -79.43 -3.25
C ARG A 3 15.34 -78.11 -2.50
N CYS A 4 15.88 -77.03 -3.11
CA CYS A 4 15.72 -75.69 -2.62
C CYS A 4 14.26 -75.21 -2.76
N TYR A 5 13.56 -75.00 -1.69
CA TYR A 5 12.20 -74.40 -1.63
C TYR A 5 12.35 -72.86 -1.75
N ARG A 6 11.90 -72.32 -2.87
CA ARG A 6 11.91 -70.88 -3.10
C ARG A 6 10.58 -70.30 -2.55
N ALA A 7 10.63 -69.52 -1.52
CA ALA A 7 9.48 -68.82 -0.97
C ALA A 7 8.92 -67.78 -1.96
N PRO A 8 7.59 -67.63 -2.10
CA PRO A 8 6.98 -66.65 -2.97
C PRO A 8 7.17 -65.22 -2.43
N PRO A 9 7.26 -64.18 -3.31
CA PRO A 9 7.36 -62.80 -2.87
C PRO A 9 6.07 -62.37 -2.15
N ARG A 10 6.23 -61.76 -0.99
CA ARG A 10 5.12 -61.15 -0.23
C ARG A 10 4.57 -59.94 -0.99
N ALA A 11 3.35 -60.06 -1.48
CA ALA A 11 2.62 -58.92 -2.08
C ALA A 11 2.30 -57.90 -1.00
N ILE A 12 2.76 -56.68 -1.17
CA ILE A 12 2.40 -55.53 -0.30
C ILE A 12 0.95 -55.18 -0.60
N PRO A 13 0.05 -55.11 0.41
CA PRO A 13 -1.36 -54.84 0.15
C PRO A 13 -1.54 -53.42 -0.37
N LEU A 14 -2.28 -53.27 -1.47
CA LEU A 14 -2.56 -52.02 -2.17
C LEU A 14 -3.08 -50.89 -1.26
N ARG A 15 -3.68 -51.25 -0.13
CA ARG A 15 -4.20 -50.31 0.89
C ARG A 15 -3.12 -49.52 1.61
N THR A 16 -1.92 -50.06 1.83
CA THR A 16 -0.81 -49.33 2.49
C THR A 16 -0.15 -48.33 1.56
N LEU A 17 -0.12 -48.57 0.24
CA LEU A 17 0.43 -47.67 -0.75
C LEU A 17 -0.43 -46.40 -0.90
N SER A 18 -1.77 -46.49 -0.75
CA SER A 18 -2.69 -45.36 -0.84
C SER A 18 -2.53 -44.36 0.31
N TRP A 19 -2.24 -44.85 1.51
CA TRP A 19 -2.04 -43.98 2.69
C TRP A 19 -0.71 -43.21 2.64
N VAL A 20 0.34 -43.84 2.13
CA VAL A 20 1.67 -43.18 1.96
C VAL A 20 1.63 -42.10 0.87
N LEU A 21 0.86 -42.33 -0.22
CA LEU A 21 0.70 -41.34 -1.29
C LEU A 21 -0.13 -40.13 -0.83
N CYS A 22 -1.15 -40.32 0.02
CA CYS A 22 -1.99 -39.22 0.53
C CYS A 22 -1.25 -38.35 1.55
N THR A 23 -0.35 -38.91 2.37
CA THR A 23 0.46 -38.13 3.33
C THR A 23 1.58 -37.35 2.63
N LEU A 24 2.12 -37.86 1.53
CA LEU A 24 3.17 -37.18 0.78
C LEU A 24 2.63 -35.97 -0.02
N THR A 25 1.38 -36.02 -0.49
CA THR A 25 0.72 -34.90 -1.18
C THR A 25 0.34 -33.76 -0.23
N MET A 26 0.08 -34.01 1.03
CA MET A 26 -0.22 -32.97 2.03
C MET A 26 1.02 -32.16 2.45
N LEU A 27 2.23 -32.73 2.35
CA LEU A 27 3.48 -32.01 2.66
C LEU A 27 3.90 -31.01 1.57
N LEU A 28 3.39 -31.16 0.34
CA LEU A 28 3.76 -30.29 -0.78
C LEU A 28 2.94 -28.98 -0.89
N LEU A 29 1.91 -28.82 -0.05
CA LEU A 29 1.07 -27.60 0.01
C LEU A 29 1.46 -26.67 1.16
N SER A 30 2.65 -26.78 1.73
CA SER A 30 3.14 -25.79 2.68
C SER A 30 3.30 -24.46 1.94
N PRO A 31 2.63 -23.35 2.38
CA PRO A 31 2.86 -22.05 1.77
C PRO A 31 4.35 -21.71 1.93
N ALA A 32 4.97 -21.30 0.84
CA ALA A 32 6.35 -20.86 0.86
C ALA A 32 6.54 -19.81 1.97
N PRO A 33 7.58 -19.90 2.79
CA PRO A 33 7.84 -18.90 3.80
C PRO A 33 8.01 -17.54 3.12
N ARG A 34 7.10 -16.63 3.41
CA ARG A 34 7.21 -15.25 2.96
C ARG A 34 8.41 -14.65 3.69
N ALA A 35 9.30 -13.99 2.96
CA ALA A 35 10.43 -13.30 3.58
C ALA A 35 9.91 -12.31 4.62
N ALA A 36 10.44 -12.37 5.84
CA ALA A 36 10.03 -11.47 6.91
C ALA A 36 10.36 -10.03 6.52
N LEU A 37 9.42 -9.10 6.80
CA LEU A 37 9.65 -7.67 6.55
C LEU A 37 10.88 -7.18 7.33
N GLN A 38 11.76 -6.49 6.64
CA GLN A 38 12.97 -5.89 7.21
C GLN A 38 12.78 -4.38 7.38
N GLU A 39 12.91 -3.91 8.62
CA GLU A 39 12.96 -2.48 8.92
C GLU A 39 14.21 -1.85 8.29
N GLY A 40 14.06 -0.67 7.72
CA GLY A 40 15.11 0.00 6.95
C GLY A 40 15.18 -0.41 5.47
N THR A 41 14.57 -1.53 5.07
CA THR A 41 14.53 -2.01 3.67
C THR A 41 13.11 -1.95 3.10
N ASN A 42 12.15 -2.61 3.75
CA ASN A 42 10.76 -2.67 3.28
C ASN A 42 9.91 -1.56 3.91
N PHE A 43 10.22 -1.19 5.15
CA PHE A 43 9.49 -0.16 5.87
C PHE A 43 10.38 0.54 6.90
N VAL A 44 9.91 1.69 7.40
CA VAL A 44 10.45 2.37 8.60
C VAL A 44 9.36 2.58 9.63
N THR A 45 9.73 2.53 10.91
CA THR A 45 8.85 2.88 12.02
C THR A 45 8.97 4.36 12.34
N LEU A 46 7.83 5.05 12.44
CA LEU A 46 7.79 6.47 12.84
C LEU A 46 7.81 6.60 14.36
N VAL A 47 8.78 7.34 14.86
CA VAL A 47 8.90 7.68 16.28
C VAL A 47 9.10 9.19 16.39
N PRO A 48 8.18 9.92 17.04
CA PRO A 48 6.86 9.46 17.50
C PRO A 48 5.90 9.11 16.35
N PRO A 49 4.84 8.31 16.60
CA PRO A 49 3.80 8.07 15.62
C PRO A 49 3.08 9.35 15.22
N GLN A 50 2.68 9.45 13.98
CA GLN A 50 1.90 10.57 13.46
C GLN A 50 0.39 10.40 13.77
N PRO A 51 -0.36 11.50 13.95
CA PRO A 51 -1.79 11.42 14.19
C PRO A 51 -2.53 10.86 12.96
N THR A 52 -3.59 10.09 13.23
CA THR A 52 -4.48 9.53 12.19
C THR A 52 -5.79 10.30 12.15
N GLY A 53 -6.36 10.45 10.94
CA GLY A 53 -7.59 11.22 10.73
C GLY A 53 -8.88 10.53 11.21
N GLN A 54 -8.89 9.19 11.35
CA GLN A 54 -10.11 8.44 11.66
C GLN A 54 -9.95 7.47 12.83
N ARG A 55 -10.64 7.78 13.93
CA ARG A 55 -10.66 6.92 15.11
C ARG A 55 -11.28 5.55 14.82
N GLY A 56 -10.64 4.49 15.28
CA GLY A 56 -11.16 3.12 15.17
C GLY A 56 -10.92 2.44 13.82
N LYS A 57 -10.49 3.17 12.79
CA LYS A 57 -10.05 2.62 11.50
C LYS A 57 -8.52 2.59 11.43
N ILE A 58 -7.98 1.74 10.57
CA ILE A 58 -6.57 1.77 10.19
C ILE A 58 -6.47 2.70 8.99
N GLU A 59 -5.78 3.81 9.14
CA GLU A 59 -5.57 4.75 8.05
C GLU A 59 -4.37 4.31 7.21
N VAL A 60 -4.55 4.25 5.89
CA VAL A 60 -3.49 4.06 4.91
C VAL A 60 -3.43 5.28 4.02
N ILE A 61 -2.24 5.85 3.87
CA ILE A 61 -1.99 7.04 3.05
C ILE A 61 -1.00 6.66 1.95
N GLU A 62 -1.37 6.89 0.70
CA GLU A 62 -0.39 6.90 -0.38
C GLU A 62 0.18 8.31 -0.54
N PHE A 63 1.49 8.45 -0.45
CA PHE A 63 2.20 9.63 -0.93
C PHE A 63 2.63 9.38 -2.37
N PHE A 64 2.31 10.32 -3.27
CA PHE A 64 2.51 10.14 -4.70
C PHE A 64 2.75 11.48 -5.42
N SER A 65 3.11 11.42 -6.70
CA SER A 65 3.05 12.57 -7.61
C SER A 65 2.61 12.11 -9.00
N TYR A 66 1.77 12.90 -9.67
CA TYR A 66 1.46 12.67 -11.08
C TYR A 66 2.69 12.75 -11.98
N GLY A 67 3.72 13.50 -11.58
CA GLY A 67 4.98 13.60 -12.30
C GLY A 67 5.93 12.41 -12.12
N CYS A 68 5.60 11.45 -11.25
CA CYS A 68 6.43 10.29 -10.97
C CYS A 68 6.05 9.10 -11.85
N PRO A 69 6.95 8.57 -12.70
CA PRO A 69 6.64 7.41 -13.55
C PRO A 69 6.35 6.14 -12.74
N HIS A 70 7.04 5.92 -11.61
CA HIS A 70 6.76 4.78 -10.73
C HIS A 70 5.36 4.86 -10.12
N CYS A 71 4.85 6.06 -9.81
CA CYS A 71 3.47 6.25 -9.36
C CYS A 71 2.46 5.94 -10.47
N ALA A 72 2.78 6.27 -11.73
CA ALA A 72 1.94 5.92 -12.87
C ALA A 72 1.85 4.40 -13.06
N HIS A 73 2.98 3.68 -12.96
CA HIS A 73 3.00 2.21 -13.01
C HIS A 73 2.32 1.57 -11.80
N PHE A 74 2.39 2.20 -10.62
CA PHE A 74 1.73 1.73 -9.41
C PHE A 74 0.22 1.91 -9.42
N TYR A 75 -0.30 2.95 -10.05
CA TYR A 75 -1.71 3.33 -10.03
C TYR A 75 -2.69 2.21 -10.39
N PRO A 76 -2.52 1.42 -11.47
CA PRO A 76 -3.42 0.31 -11.77
C PRO A 76 -3.35 -0.82 -10.73
N MET A 77 -2.17 -1.08 -10.16
CA MET A 77 -2.00 -2.08 -9.10
C MET A 77 -2.70 -1.63 -7.81
N LEU A 78 -2.53 -0.37 -7.43
CA LEU A 78 -3.19 0.26 -6.31
C LEU A 78 -4.71 0.23 -6.47
N SER A 79 -5.23 0.57 -7.65
CA SER A 79 -6.68 0.54 -7.93
C SER A 79 -7.28 -0.86 -7.75
N ALA A 80 -6.57 -1.90 -8.20
CA ALA A 80 -6.97 -3.29 -8.00
C ALA A 80 -6.90 -3.73 -6.53
N TRP A 81 -5.96 -3.19 -5.76
CA TRP A 81 -5.83 -3.43 -4.33
C TRP A 81 -6.94 -2.74 -3.55
N LEU A 82 -7.26 -1.48 -3.87
CA LEU A 82 -8.33 -0.69 -3.23
C LEU A 82 -9.70 -1.36 -3.37
N ALA A 83 -9.98 -2.03 -4.48
CA ALA A 83 -11.23 -2.76 -4.70
C ALA A 83 -11.46 -3.93 -3.70
N LYS A 84 -10.41 -4.36 -3.01
CA LYS A 84 -10.40 -5.46 -2.03
C LYS A 84 -10.18 -4.98 -0.60
N LEU A 85 -10.15 -3.67 -0.38
CA LEU A 85 -9.82 -3.10 0.92
C LEU A 85 -10.87 -3.47 1.96
N PRO A 86 -10.46 -4.02 3.13
CA PRO A 86 -11.42 -4.40 4.17
C PRO A 86 -12.05 -3.16 4.84
N PRO A 87 -13.27 -3.30 5.40
CA PRO A 87 -14.06 -2.17 5.89
C PRO A 87 -13.47 -1.48 7.14
N ASP A 88 -12.51 -2.10 7.82
CA ASP A 88 -11.78 -1.51 8.95
C ASP A 88 -10.59 -0.64 8.54
N VAL A 89 -10.27 -0.61 7.23
CA VAL A 89 -9.20 0.22 6.66
C VAL A 89 -9.81 1.39 5.89
N VAL A 90 -9.22 2.57 6.03
CA VAL A 90 -9.55 3.75 5.23
C VAL A 90 -8.31 4.19 4.47
N PHE A 91 -8.52 4.58 3.23
CA PHE A 91 -7.45 4.98 2.33
C PHE A 91 -7.63 6.43 1.88
N ARG A 92 -6.53 7.15 1.76
CA ARG A 92 -6.47 8.45 1.10
C ARG A 92 -5.13 8.66 0.42
N ARG A 93 -5.07 9.62 -0.49
CA ARG A 93 -3.87 9.99 -1.22
C ARG A 93 -3.41 11.38 -0.83
N VAL A 94 -2.10 11.57 -0.82
CA VAL A 94 -1.45 12.85 -0.55
C VAL A 94 -0.45 13.11 -1.67
N PRO A 95 -0.75 14.05 -2.58
CA PRO A 95 0.19 14.42 -3.62
C PRO A 95 1.33 15.22 -3.00
N VAL A 96 2.57 15.02 -3.47
CA VAL A 96 3.77 15.71 -2.98
C VAL A 96 4.56 16.37 -4.11
N GLY A 97 5.09 17.57 -3.83
CA GLY A 97 5.84 18.37 -4.80
C GLY A 97 7.35 18.25 -4.66
N PHE A 98 7.88 17.96 -3.46
CA PHE A 98 9.31 17.94 -3.14
C PHE A 98 10.06 19.21 -3.59
N GLY A 99 9.39 20.38 -3.58
CA GLY A 99 9.95 21.65 -4.01
C GLY A 99 10.23 21.77 -5.52
N ARG A 100 9.74 20.82 -6.35
CA ARG A 100 9.88 20.86 -7.81
C ARG A 100 8.65 21.57 -8.40
N ASP A 101 8.81 22.71 -9.06
CA ASP A 101 7.69 23.51 -9.57
C ASP A 101 6.66 22.70 -10.37
N ALA A 102 7.13 21.88 -11.32
CA ALA A 102 6.24 21.02 -12.12
C ALA A 102 5.41 20.05 -11.26
N TRP A 103 6.00 19.51 -10.19
CA TRP A 103 5.31 18.57 -9.29
C TRP A 103 4.36 19.31 -8.34
N VAL A 104 4.75 20.52 -7.87
CA VAL A 104 3.86 21.39 -7.08
C VAL A 104 2.64 21.80 -7.92
N ASN A 105 2.80 22.07 -9.20
CA ASN A 105 1.69 22.34 -10.09
C ASN A 105 0.75 21.14 -10.25
N LEU A 106 1.30 19.93 -10.35
CA LEU A 106 0.52 18.69 -10.39
C LEU A 106 -0.15 18.36 -9.05
N GLN A 107 0.45 18.73 -7.94
CA GLN A 107 -0.12 18.64 -6.59
C GLN A 107 -1.36 19.54 -6.47
N ARG A 108 -1.28 20.78 -6.96
CA ARG A 108 -2.44 21.69 -7.07
C ARG A 108 -3.52 21.13 -7.97
N ALA A 109 -3.14 20.50 -9.09
CA ALA A 109 -4.08 19.88 -10.00
C ALA A 109 -4.90 18.77 -9.31
N TYR A 110 -4.27 17.92 -8.51
CA TYR A 110 -4.97 16.88 -7.73
C TYR A 110 -6.07 17.48 -6.85
N TYR A 111 -5.71 18.46 -5.99
CA TYR A 111 -6.67 19.10 -5.10
C TYR A 111 -7.75 19.90 -5.83
N SER A 112 -7.41 20.49 -6.98
CA SER A 112 -8.40 21.18 -7.82
C SER A 112 -9.39 20.22 -8.45
N LEU A 113 -8.94 19.04 -8.92
CA LEU A 113 -9.82 17.98 -9.42
C LEU A 113 -10.71 17.41 -8.31
N GLU A 114 -10.17 17.26 -7.10
CA GLU A 114 -10.95 16.85 -5.92
C GLU A 114 -12.05 17.88 -5.61
N TYR A 115 -11.69 19.17 -5.55
CA TYR A 115 -12.62 20.27 -5.29
C TYR A 115 -13.71 20.40 -6.35
N THR A 116 -13.39 20.18 -7.63
CA THR A 116 -14.38 20.24 -8.73
C THR A 116 -15.26 18.99 -8.79
N GLY A 117 -14.88 17.91 -8.12
CA GLY A 117 -15.55 16.60 -8.18
C GLY A 117 -15.13 15.77 -9.40
N ASP A 118 -14.09 16.18 -10.12
CA ASP A 118 -13.61 15.52 -11.33
C ASP A 118 -12.54 14.44 -11.05
N LEU A 119 -12.01 14.38 -9.83
CA LEU A 119 -10.87 13.52 -9.49
C LEU A 119 -11.11 12.05 -9.85
N THR A 120 -12.24 11.48 -9.43
CA THR A 120 -12.55 10.06 -9.69
C THR A 120 -12.51 9.71 -11.18
N ARG A 121 -12.87 10.65 -12.04
CA ARG A 121 -12.95 10.46 -13.49
C ARG A 121 -11.64 10.76 -14.21
N LEU A 122 -10.87 11.74 -13.73
CA LEU A 122 -9.69 12.26 -14.41
C LEU A 122 -8.36 11.82 -13.81
N ASP A 123 -8.36 11.17 -12.66
CA ASP A 123 -7.14 10.73 -11.95
C ASP A 123 -6.27 9.79 -12.81
N GLY A 124 -6.80 8.65 -13.23
CA GLY A 124 -6.10 7.74 -14.12
C GLY A 124 -5.76 8.32 -15.49
N PRO A 125 -6.73 8.97 -16.19
CA PRO A 125 -6.46 9.67 -17.44
C PRO A 125 -5.34 10.72 -17.36
N LEU A 126 -5.15 11.41 -16.22
CA LEU A 126 -4.06 12.39 -16.06
C LEU A 126 -2.69 11.70 -16.01
N PHE A 127 -2.56 10.59 -15.28
CA PHE A 127 -1.34 9.78 -15.35
C PHE A 127 -1.04 9.32 -16.77
N HIS A 128 -2.03 8.77 -17.48
CA HIS A 128 -1.89 8.31 -18.86
C HIS A 128 -1.46 9.45 -19.80
N ALA A 129 -2.09 10.63 -19.69
CA ALA A 129 -1.75 11.79 -20.52
C ALA A 129 -0.29 12.24 -20.33
N ILE A 130 0.20 12.23 -19.09
CA ILE A 130 1.57 12.66 -18.77
C ILE A 130 2.60 11.62 -19.23
N HIS A 131 2.39 10.34 -18.89
CA HIS A 131 3.43 9.31 -19.01
C HIS A 131 3.37 8.53 -20.32
N GLU A 132 2.16 8.22 -20.82
CA GLU A 132 2.00 7.45 -22.07
C GLU A 132 1.89 8.37 -23.28
N GLU A 133 1.01 9.39 -23.21
CA GLU A 133 0.84 10.34 -24.30
C GLU A 133 1.92 11.45 -24.30
N ARG A 134 2.72 11.55 -23.22
CA ARG A 134 3.82 12.53 -23.06
C ARG A 134 3.37 13.98 -23.22
N LYS A 135 2.14 14.29 -22.79
CA LYS A 135 1.63 15.65 -22.80
C LYS A 135 2.36 16.52 -21.76
N PRO A 136 2.81 17.72 -22.10
CA PRO A 136 3.50 18.63 -21.17
C PRO A 136 2.50 19.34 -20.24
N LEU A 137 1.83 18.57 -19.38
CA LEU A 137 0.82 19.06 -18.43
C LEU A 137 1.47 19.45 -17.10
N PHE A 138 2.31 20.48 -17.12
CA PHE A 138 3.10 20.90 -15.95
C PHE A 138 2.84 22.34 -15.50
N ASP A 139 1.90 23.04 -16.11
CA ASP A 139 1.46 24.38 -15.74
C ASP A 139 -0.07 24.46 -15.69
N GLU A 140 -0.59 25.50 -15.03
CA GLU A 140 -2.02 25.73 -14.84
C GLU A 140 -2.81 25.70 -16.15
N SER A 141 -2.35 26.45 -17.15
CA SER A 141 -3.06 26.64 -18.42
C SER A 141 -3.19 25.30 -19.18
N SER A 142 -2.08 24.58 -19.33
CA SER A 142 -2.06 23.29 -20.02
C SER A 142 -2.95 22.24 -19.33
N ILE A 143 -2.95 22.23 -17.99
CA ILE A 143 -3.78 21.31 -17.21
C ILE A 143 -5.26 21.71 -17.29
N ALA A 144 -5.62 23.00 -17.15
CA ALA A 144 -6.99 23.48 -17.25
C ALA A 144 -7.61 23.18 -18.62
N ASP A 145 -6.84 23.44 -19.68
CA ASP A 145 -7.21 23.10 -21.06
C ASP A 145 -7.43 21.60 -21.26
N TRP A 146 -6.55 20.80 -20.68
CA TRP A 146 -6.69 19.34 -20.72
C TRP A 146 -7.93 18.88 -19.96
N VAL A 147 -8.21 19.41 -18.77
CA VAL A 147 -9.42 19.16 -17.98
C VAL A 147 -10.67 19.46 -18.80
N GLY A 148 -10.73 20.64 -19.45
CA GLY A 148 -11.87 21.00 -20.29
C GLY A 148 -12.08 20.05 -21.46
N ARG A 149 -11.01 19.67 -22.18
CA ARG A 149 -11.09 18.71 -23.30
C ARG A 149 -11.50 17.28 -22.87
N ASN A 150 -11.30 16.95 -21.60
CA ASN A 150 -11.69 15.66 -21.03
C ASN A 150 -13.00 15.74 -20.23
N GLY A 151 -13.83 16.75 -20.50
CA GLY A 151 -15.19 16.88 -19.98
C GLY A 151 -15.30 17.45 -18.57
N GLY A 152 -14.21 17.99 -18.01
CA GLY A 152 -14.24 18.78 -16.78
C GLY A 152 -14.63 20.22 -17.04
N ASN A 153 -14.81 21.00 -15.97
CA ASN A 153 -15.07 22.42 -16.07
C ASN A 153 -13.74 23.19 -15.90
N ALA A 154 -13.14 23.63 -17.03
CA ALA A 154 -11.84 24.30 -17.04
C ALA A 154 -11.84 25.59 -16.21
N ASP A 155 -12.91 26.43 -16.30
CA ASP A 155 -13.01 27.67 -15.56
C ASP A 155 -13.08 27.44 -14.05
N LYS A 156 -13.92 26.48 -13.62
CA LYS A 156 -14.01 26.10 -12.20
C LYS A 156 -12.71 25.50 -11.68
N PHE A 157 -12.03 24.72 -12.51
CA PHE A 157 -10.71 24.16 -12.18
C PHE A 157 -9.68 25.27 -12.00
N ALA A 158 -9.55 26.22 -12.93
CA ALA A 158 -8.58 27.33 -12.87
C ALA A 158 -8.83 28.23 -11.64
N LEU A 159 -10.10 28.53 -11.34
CA LEU A 159 -10.46 29.28 -10.13
C LEU A 159 -10.07 28.53 -8.84
N ALA A 160 -10.25 27.22 -8.82
CA ALA A 160 -9.82 26.40 -7.69
C ALA A 160 -8.30 26.37 -7.55
N TYR A 161 -7.59 26.15 -8.67
CA TYR A 161 -6.15 25.97 -8.74
C TYR A 161 -5.35 27.13 -8.15
N THR A 162 -5.80 28.37 -8.37
CA THR A 162 -5.18 29.60 -7.84
C THR A 162 -5.71 30.01 -6.47
N SER A 163 -6.70 29.27 -5.93
CA SER A 163 -7.32 29.62 -4.66
C SER A 163 -6.39 29.47 -3.46
N PHE A 164 -6.61 30.28 -2.43
CA PHE A 164 -5.92 30.16 -1.15
C PHE A 164 -6.13 28.77 -0.51
N GLY A 165 -7.33 28.19 -0.67
CA GLY A 165 -7.67 26.86 -0.13
C GLY A 165 -6.77 25.77 -0.71
N ILE A 166 -6.60 25.73 -2.04
CA ILE A 166 -5.72 24.75 -2.70
C ILE A 166 -4.25 25.00 -2.35
N ASN A 167 -3.79 26.25 -2.31
CA ASN A 167 -2.43 26.56 -1.87
C ASN A 167 -2.15 26.08 -0.44
N ASN A 168 -3.10 26.25 0.46
CA ASN A 168 -2.96 25.74 1.84
C ASN A 168 -2.95 24.20 1.89
N GLN A 169 -3.80 23.51 1.13
CA GLN A 169 -3.79 22.04 1.03
C GLN A 169 -2.44 21.52 0.51
N THR A 170 -1.88 22.16 -0.51
CA THR A 170 -0.55 21.86 -1.06
C THR A 170 0.53 21.98 0.02
N PHE A 171 0.54 23.10 0.75
CA PHE A 171 1.47 23.32 1.85
C PHE A 171 1.32 22.26 2.97
N GLN A 172 0.08 21.93 3.36
CA GLN A 172 -0.17 20.90 4.38
C GLN A 172 0.26 19.50 3.92
N ALA A 173 0.13 19.20 2.63
CA ALA A 173 0.56 17.93 2.06
C ALA A 173 2.09 17.79 2.08
N ASP A 174 2.83 18.84 1.72
CA ASP A 174 4.29 18.84 1.80
C ASP A 174 4.77 18.72 3.25
N LYS A 175 4.15 19.48 4.18
CA LYS A 175 4.43 19.35 5.60
C LYS A 175 4.14 17.94 6.12
N MET A 176 3.05 17.32 5.69
CA MET A 176 2.73 15.93 6.05
C MET A 176 3.79 14.96 5.52
N ALA A 177 4.28 15.15 4.30
CA ALA A 177 5.34 14.33 3.75
C ALA A 177 6.64 14.45 4.57
N GLU A 178 6.97 15.64 5.06
CA GLU A 178 8.09 15.88 5.98
C GLU A 178 7.88 15.16 7.33
N ASP A 179 6.70 15.32 7.96
CA ASP A 179 6.35 14.73 9.25
C ASP A 179 6.38 13.18 9.17
N PHE A 180 5.99 12.62 8.04
CA PHE A 180 6.07 11.17 7.74
C PHE A 180 7.44 10.73 7.21
N ARG A 181 8.41 11.64 7.05
CA ARG A 181 9.77 11.38 6.54
C ARG A 181 9.77 10.71 5.16
N ILE A 182 8.88 11.16 4.28
CA ILE A 182 8.76 10.64 2.92
C ILE A 182 9.94 11.12 2.08
N ALA A 183 10.84 10.22 1.73
CA ALA A 183 12.02 10.52 0.93
C ALA A 183 11.83 10.28 -0.57
N GLY A 184 10.78 9.56 -0.95
CA GLY A 184 10.46 9.24 -2.35
C GLY A 184 9.04 8.70 -2.50
N VAL A 185 8.58 8.60 -3.72
CA VAL A 185 7.22 8.13 -4.07
C VAL A 185 7.26 7.11 -5.20
N PRO A 186 6.30 6.13 -5.22
CA PRO A 186 5.22 5.97 -4.26
C PRO A 186 5.69 5.48 -2.89
N ALA A 187 5.01 5.89 -1.82
CA ALA A 187 5.20 5.39 -0.47
C ALA A 187 3.86 5.24 0.22
N MET A 188 3.73 4.23 1.10
CA MET A 188 2.50 3.95 1.82
C MET A 188 2.74 4.16 3.31
N ALA A 189 1.97 5.05 3.95
CA ALA A 189 2.00 5.19 5.40
C ALA A 189 0.81 4.45 6.04
N ILE A 190 1.08 3.70 7.11
CA ILE A 190 0.10 2.86 7.78
C ILE A 190 -0.06 3.31 9.23
N ASP A 191 -1.27 3.73 9.56
CA ASP A 191 -1.73 4.08 10.91
C ASP A 191 -0.86 5.13 11.63
N GLY A 192 -0.21 6.01 10.87
CA GLY A 192 0.74 6.99 11.41
C GLY A 192 1.98 6.36 12.06
N ARG A 193 2.15 5.04 12.00
CA ARG A 193 3.20 4.28 12.70
C ARG A 193 4.30 3.76 11.79
N TYR A 194 3.96 3.40 10.57
CA TYR A 194 4.87 2.79 9.62
C TYR A 194 4.81 3.50 8.28
N VAL A 195 5.94 3.54 7.59
CA VAL A 195 6.03 3.93 6.18
C VAL A 195 6.66 2.78 5.41
N ALA A 196 5.87 2.15 4.54
CA ALA A 196 6.34 1.17 3.58
C ALA A 196 6.93 1.88 2.36
N MET A 197 8.04 1.37 1.87
CA MET A 197 8.81 1.93 0.75
C MET A 197 8.98 0.87 -0.33
N VAL A 198 9.23 1.32 -1.56
CA VAL A 198 9.59 0.42 -2.66
C VAL A 198 10.99 -0.11 -2.40
N PRO A 199 11.19 -1.43 -2.25
CA PRO A 199 12.52 -2.02 -2.18
C PRO A 199 13.33 -1.73 -3.44
N GLN A 200 14.67 -1.72 -3.31
CA GLN A 200 15.56 -1.55 -4.46
C GLN A 200 15.70 -2.88 -5.23
N GLU A 201 14.66 -3.23 -5.97
CA GLU A 201 14.58 -4.43 -6.79
C GLU A 201 14.14 -4.05 -8.22
N GLU A 202 13.81 -5.04 -9.05
CA GLU A 202 13.14 -4.78 -10.31
C GLU A 202 11.81 -4.05 -10.06
N GLU A 203 11.55 -2.98 -10.81
CA GLU A 203 10.51 -1.99 -10.51
C GLU A 203 9.13 -2.63 -10.28
N THR A 204 8.70 -3.49 -11.19
CA THR A 204 7.37 -4.12 -11.13
C THR A 204 7.24 -5.02 -9.89
N GLN A 205 8.31 -5.70 -9.51
CA GLN A 205 8.34 -6.54 -8.30
C GLN A 205 8.33 -5.64 -7.06
N GLY A 206 9.17 -4.61 -7.02
CA GLY A 206 9.22 -3.66 -5.90
C GLY A 206 7.86 -2.99 -5.63
N LEU A 207 7.09 -2.65 -6.68
CA LEU A 207 5.74 -2.08 -6.53
C LEU A 207 4.73 -3.12 -5.99
N ARG A 208 4.83 -4.40 -6.39
CA ARG A 208 4.03 -5.49 -5.78
C ARG A 208 4.39 -5.69 -4.30
N ASP A 209 5.67 -5.63 -3.99
CA ASP A 209 6.18 -5.81 -2.63
C ASP A 209 5.78 -4.64 -1.72
N LEU A 210 5.65 -3.43 -2.26
CA LEU A 210 5.08 -2.29 -1.54
C LEU A 210 3.65 -2.57 -1.06
N LEU A 211 2.77 -3.11 -1.93
CA LEU A 211 1.41 -3.49 -1.52
C LEU A 211 1.40 -4.65 -0.54
N ALA A 212 2.25 -5.65 -0.76
CA ALA A 212 2.38 -6.80 0.14
C ALA A 212 2.87 -6.37 1.53
N THR A 213 3.86 -5.47 1.59
CA THR A 213 4.34 -4.86 2.83
C THR A 213 3.24 -4.07 3.53
N THR A 214 2.45 -3.30 2.78
CA THR A 214 1.31 -2.56 3.31
C THR A 214 0.30 -3.49 3.98
N ASP A 215 -0.08 -4.59 3.33
CA ASP A 215 -1.02 -5.58 3.89
C ASP A 215 -0.50 -6.20 5.19
N GLU A 216 0.79 -6.53 5.25
CA GLU A 216 1.41 -7.12 6.43
C GLU A 216 1.49 -6.11 7.59
N LEU A 217 1.79 -4.84 7.30
CA LEU A 217 1.79 -3.77 8.31
C LEU A 217 0.37 -3.47 8.81
N ILE A 218 -0.65 -3.53 7.96
CA ILE A 218 -2.06 -3.46 8.38
C ILE A 218 -2.40 -4.60 9.35
N ALA A 219 -1.99 -5.83 9.04
CA ALA A 219 -2.19 -6.98 9.91
C ALA A 219 -1.47 -6.83 11.26
N ARG A 220 -0.25 -6.29 11.24
CA ARG A 220 0.52 -5.96 12.45
C ARG A 220 -0.22 -4.96 13.33
N VAL A 221 -0.73 -3.85 12.76
CA VAL A 221 -1.51 -2.85 13.47
C VAL A 221 -2.77 -3.47 14.11
N ARG A 222 -3.46 -4.37 13.42
CA ARG A 222 -4.63 -5.09 13.98
C ARG A 222 -4.24 -5.91 15.22
N THR A 223 -3.15 -6.65 15.13
CA THR A 223 -2.64 -7.47 16.23
C THR A 223 -2.27 -6.62 17.44
N ASP A 224 -1.53 -5.53 17.22
CA ASP A 224 -1.12 -4.61 18.28
C ASP A 224 -2.33 -3.96 18.97
N ARG A 225 -3.33 -3.53 18.19
CA ARG A 225 -4.56 -2.94 18.73
C ARG A 225 -5.40 -3.95 19.50
N ALA A 226 -5.43 -5.23 19.08
CA ALA A 226 -6.11 -6.30 19.80
C ALA A 226 -5.42 -6.60 21.13
N ALA A 227 -4.09 -6.68 21.14
CA ALA A 227 -3.29 -6.86 22.35
C ALA A 227 -3.46 -5.71 23.36
N ALA A 228 -3.51 -4.47 22.88
CA ALA A 228 -3.73 -3.29 23.72
C ALA A 228 -5.15 -3.22 24.33
N LYS A 229 -6.13 -3.91 23.73
CA LYS A 229 -7.51 -4.00 24.26
C LYS A 229 -7.73 -5.19 25.19
N ALA A 230 -6.83 -6.17 25.22
CA ALA A 230 -6.92 -7.29 26.15
C ALA A 230 -6.77 -6.77 27.59
N PRO A 231 -7.64 -7.19 28.55
CA PRO A 231 -7.48 -6.82 29.95
C PRO A 231 -6.11 -7.27 30.43
N SER A 232 -5.34 -6.36 31.02
CA SER A 232 -4.11 -6.73 31.72
C SER A 232 -4.47 -7.80 32.77
N ALA A 233 -3.94 -9.02 32.63
CA ALA A 233 -4.12 -10.05 33.63
C ALA A 233 -3.63 -9.47 34.96
N ALA A 234 -4.55 -9.34 35.92
CA ALA A 234 -4.19 -8.90 37.25
C ALA A 234 -3.10 -9.83 37.80
N PRO A 235 -2.03 -9.30 38.44
CA PRO A 235 -1.02 -10.15 39.03
C PRO A 235 -1.68 -11.12 40.03
N ALA A 236 -1.34 -12.40 39.89
CA ALA A 236 -1.83 -13.43 40.82
C ALA A 236 -1.51 -13.01 42.26
N PRO A 237 -2.46 -13.18 43.22
CA PRO A 237 -2.20 -12.84 44.61
C PRO A 237 -0.99 -13.60 45.13
N GLN A 238 0.00 -12.90 45.61
CA GLN A 238 1.18 -13.51 46.24
C GLN A 238 0.71 -14.24 47.50
N PRO A 239 1.13 -15.51 47.70
CA PRO A 239 0.80 -16.24 48.93
C PRO A 239 1.38 -15.48 50.15
N ALA A 240 0.51 -15.19 51.11
CA ALA A 240 0.90 -14.56 52.34
C ALA A 240 1.99 -15.36 53.04
N ALA A 241 3.14 -14.76 53.29
CA ALA A 241 4.20 -15.34 54.07
C ALA A 241 3.67 -15.58 55.50
N LYS A 242 3.78 -16.80 55.97
CA LYS A 242 3.53 -17.20 57.37
C LYS A 242 4.77 -16.92 58.19
#